data_ec28f1d3c381bf2c21dfaeda3821c6de
#
_entry.id   ec28f1d3c381bf2c21dfaeda3821c6de
#
_cell.length_a   1.000
_cell.length_b   1.000
_cell.length_c   1.000
_cell.angle_alpha   90.00
_cell.angle_beta   90.00
_cell.angle_gamma   90.00
#
_symmetry.space_group_name_H-M   'P 1'
#
loop_
_entity.id
_entity.type
_entity.pdbx_description
1 polymer ?
#
loop_
_entity_poly.entity_id
_entity_poly.type
_entity_poly.pdbx_seq_one_letter_code
_entity_poly.pdbx_strand_id
1 'polypeptide(L)'
;MKTMKTHYLGSAALALLLSVQGASADNIRFWTTEEQPDRLAKQEKMAADFAAASGHTVDVIPVTESDLGTRATAAFAAGDLPDVIYHTLQYALPWAEAGILDTEAASDVVEALGANTFAAGALTMAAVDGGYASVPVDGWTQMLVYRKDLFDAAGLEAPNSYANVLAAIEKLHNPPEMFGFVAATKVDENFMSQVLEHVFLANGVSPVNKDGFAPLDEAKTTEVLDFYKAIAKASPQGELYWKQSRELYFAGKAAMIIWSPFILDELAGLRDSAPPTINDDPTSSELASLTGIVTNFSGPSNPGGAAWGDVRYFGITADASTDAAMEFVKYSMDEGYTQTLSIAPEGKFPVRRGNGSDSTAFSKAWAELPVGVDRKAPLGALYPQEMIDEIVSGLDVAQRWGVSEGQLSLASKIINSQAINRIVRQYIDGEVDASAAVSAMNAELGAIE
;
A
#
# COMPACT_ATOMS: atom_id res chain seq x y z
N MET A 1 89.88 -29.26 35.06
CA MET A 1 89.06 -27.98 35.11
C MET A 1 88.18 -27.99 33.91
N LYS A 2 86.85 -28.25 34.12
CA LYS A 2 85.85 -28.32 33.07
C LYS A 2 84.93 -27.09 33.26
N THR A 3 84.91 -26.21 32.27
CA THR A 3 84.05 -25.03 32.20
C THR A 3 82.63 -25.45 31.68
N MET A 4 81.62 -25.26 32.53
CA MET A 4 80.21 -25.39 32.20
C MET A 4 79.72 -24.15 31.43
N LYS A 5 79.20 -24.34 30.21
CA LYS A 5 78.46 -23.31 29.45
C LYS A 5 76.97 -23.40 29.81
N THR A 6 76.46 -22.34 30.35
CA THR A 6 75.02 -22.17 30.61
C THR A 6 74.34 -21.63 29.36
N HIS A 7 73.33 -22.35 28.86
CA HIS A 7 72.46 -21.87 27.77
C HIS A 7 71.24 -21.20 28.35
N TYR A 8 71.05 -19.92 28.04
CA TYR A 8 69.77 -19.19 28.28
C TYR A 8 68.87 -19.43 27.10
N LEU A 9 67.76 -20.14 27.34
CA LEU A 9 66.60 -20.20 26.43
C LEU A 9 65.71 -18.98 26.67
N GLY A 10 65.71 -18.06 25.75
CA GLY A 10 64.77 -16.93 25.73
C GLY A 10 63.45 -17.36 25.14
N SER A 11 62.41 -17.44 25.95
CA SER A 11 61.04 -17.62 25.49
C SER A 11 60.48 -16.29 24.99
N ALA A 12 60.38 -16.13 23.66
CA ALA A 12 59.65 -15.01 23.03
C ALA A 12 58.14 -15.31 23.11
N ALA A 13 57.43 -14.68 24.02
CA ALA A 13 55.99 -14.67 24.06
C ALA A 13 55.47 -13.72 22.96
N LEU A 14 54.95 -14.28 21.86
CA LEU A 14 54.29 -13.52 20.81
C LEU A 14 52.87 -13.17 21.30
N ALA A 15 52.66 -11.94 21.77
CA ALA A 15 51.34 -11.41 22.11
C ALA A 15 50.60 -11.13 20.81
N LEU A 16 49.64 -11.99 20.45
CA LEU A 16 48.67 -11.72 19.38
C LEU A 16 47.70 -10.63 19.93
N LEU A 17 47.92 -9.38 19.54
CA LEU A 17 46.94 -8.33 19.68
C LEU A 17 45.82 -8.61 18.64
N LEU A 18 44.76 -9.27 19.06
CA LEU A 18 43.47 -9.26 18.35
C LEU A 18 42.96 -7.81 18.41
N SER A 19 43.17 -7.04 17.34
CA SER A 19 42.44 -5.81 17.12
C SER A 19 40.98 -6.19 16.90
N VAL A 20 40.19 -6.11 17.94
CA VAL A 20 38.74 -5.98 17.83
C VAL A 20 38.55 -4.62 17.14
N GLN A 21 38.31 -4.63 15.84
CA GLN A 21 37.72 -3.47 15.18
C GLN A 21 36.33 -3.32 15.81
N GLY A 22 36.23 -2.45 16.81
CA GLY A 22 34.93 -2.01 17.29
C GLY A 22 34.24 -1.35 16.12
N ALA A 23 33.08 -1.88 15.71
CA ALA A 23 32.19 -1.19 14.83
C ALA A 23 32.00 0.23 15.42
N SER A 24 32.21 1.26 14.60
CA SER A 24 31.94 2.63 15.01
C SER A 24 30.43 2.74 15.26
N ALA A 25 30.04 3.29 16.40
CA ALA A 25 28.64 3.58 16.67
C ALA A 25 28.25 4.82 15.84
N ASP A 26 27.40 4.63 14.85
CA ASP A 26 26.90 5.71 14.01
C ASP A 26 25.58 6.25 14.56
N ASN A 27 25.24 7.50 14.22
CA ASN A 27 23.97 8.11 14.53
C ASN A 27 23.14 8.22 13.25
N ILE A 28 22.12 7.42 13.13
CA ILE A 28 21.22 7.33 11.98
C ILE A 28 20.13 8.40 12.11
N ARG A 29 20.02 9.29 11.16
CA ARG A 29 18.91 10.24 11.05
C ARG A 29 17.79 9.57 10.23
N PHE A 30 16.64 9.32 10.86
CA PHE A 30 15.50 8.71 10.22
C PHE A 30 14.34 9.69 10.09
N TRP A 31 14.00 10.09 8.86
CA TRP A 31 12.81 10.91 8.59
C TRP A 31 11.59 10.02 8.38
N THR A 32 10.50 10.40 9.07
CA THR A 32 9.23 9.68 8.99
C THR A 32 8.05 10.61 8.78
N THR A 33 7.04 10.15 8.04
CA THR A 33 5.76 10.85 7.89
C THR A 33 4.73 10.47 8.96
N GLU A 34 5.10 9.64 9.93
CA GLU A 34 4.24 9.28 11.05
C GLU A 34 4.35 10.30 12.17
N GLU A 35 3.54 11.38 12.08
CA GLU A 35 3.58 12.52 12.99
C GLU A 35 2.65 12.40 14.21
N GLN A 36 1.68 11.48 14.18
CA GLN A 36 0.75 11.29 15.28
C GLN A 36 1.49 10.77 16.52
N PRO A 37 1.28 11.35 17.71
CA PRO A 37 2.12 11.06 18.88
C PRO A 37 2.22 9.58 19.26
N ASP A 38 1.12 8.82 19.16
CA ASP A 38 1.09 7.39 19.45
C ASP A 38 1.81 6.55 18.39
N ARG A 39 1.77 6.96 17.12
CA ARG A 39 2.51 6.33 16.01
C ARG A 39 4.00 6.65 16.07
N LEU A 40 4.33 7.92 16.32
CA LEU A 40 5.72 8.36 16.50
C LEU A 40 6.39 7.61 17.66
N ALA A 41 5.71 7.51 18.81
CA ALA A 41 6.23 6.78 19.98
C ALA A 41 6.53 5.30 19.68
N LYS A 42 5.78 4.65 18.78
CA LYS A 42 6.08 3.27 18.33
C LYS A 42 7.33 3.20 17.48
N GLN A 43 7.57 4.18 16.61
CA GLN A 43 8.80 4.26 15.82
C GLN A 43 10.01 4.61 16.67
N GLU A 44 9.87 5.53 17.62
CA GLU A 44 10.92 5.83 18.61
C GLU A 44 11.29 4.60 19.44
N LYS A 45 10.28 3.80 19.84
CA LYS A 45 10.54 2.54 20.53
C LYS A 45 11.31 1.54 19.66
N MET A 46 10.92 1.36 18.40
CA MET A 46 11.63 0.50 17.45
C MET A 46 13.08 0.94 17.26
N ALA A 47 13.30 2.25 17.12
CA ALA A 47 14.62 2.85 17.05
C ALA A 47 15.47 2.57 18.31
N ALA A 48 14.87 2.68 19.48
CA ALA A 48 15.54 2.38 20.77
C ALA A 48 15.87 0.88 20.91
N ASP A 49 14.98 0.00 20.47
CA ASP A 49 15.21 -1.46 20.49
C ASP A 49 16.36 -1.83 19.53
N PHE A 50 16.41 -1.25 18.34
CA PHE A 50 17.53 -1.38 17.39
C PHE A 50 18.84 -0.86 18.00
N ALA A 51 18.82 0.33 18.59
CA ALA A 51 20.00 0.92 19.23
C ALA A 51 20.58 0.01 20.33
N ALA A 52 19.71 -0.61 21.12
CA ALA A 52 20.13 -1.56 22.17
C ALA A 52 20.76 -2.85 21.59
N ALA A 53 20.31 -3.28 20.40
CA ALA A 53 20.80 -4.49 19.75
C ALA A 53 22.10 -4.27 18.97
N SER A 54 22.22 -3.14 18.24
CA SER A 54 23.33 -2.86 17.32
C SER A 54 24.45 -2.03 17.92
N GLY A 55 24.14 -1.17 18.89
CA GLY A 55 25.03 -0.15 19.43
C GLY A 55 25.04 1.18 18.63
N HIS A 56 24.36 1.26 17.49
CA HIS A 56 24.07 2.51 16.78
C HIS A 56 23.02 3.32 17.55
N THR A 57 22.86 4.62 17.19
CA THR A 57 21.73 5.43 17.67
C THR A 57 20.86 5.84 16.48
N VAL A 58 19.57 6.12 16.74
CA VAL A 58 18.63 6.55 15.70
C VAL A 58 17.86 7.78 16.18
N ASP A 59 18.00 8.88 15.46
CA ASP A 59 17.19 10.08 15.65
C ASP A 59 15.96 10.02 14.74
N VAL A 60 14.79 9.76 15.33
CA VAL A 60 13.51 9.73 14.61
C VAL A 60 12.99 11.15 14.46
N ILE A 61 12.89 11.63 13.23
CA ILE A 61 12.56 13.02 12.90
C ILE A 61 11.25 13.04 12.10
N PRO A 62 10.13 13.47 12.70
CA PRO A 62 8.86 13.59 11.98
C PRO A 62 8.93 14.71 10.94
N VAL A 63 8.36 14.45 9.76
CA VAL A 63 8.24 15.37 8.64
C VAL A 63 6.84 15.29 8.09
N THR A 64 6.16 16.42 7.98
CA THR A 64 4.82 16.48 7.37
C THR A 64 4.86 15.94 5.94
N GLU A 65 3.94 15.05 5.63
CA GLU A 65 3.93 14.35 4.32
C GLU A 65 3.90 15.33 3.14
N SER A 66 3.17 16.45 3.26
CA SER A 66 3.12 17.51 2.24
C SER A 66 4.47 18.22 2.02
N ASP A 67 5.34 18.25 3.02
CA ASP A 67 6.60 18.98 2.99
C ASP A 67 7.78 18.08 2.62
N LEU A 68 7.58 16.75 2.69
CA LEU A 68 8.63 15.75 2.54
C LEU A 68 9.42 15.93 1.24
N GLY A 69 8.73 16.08 0.10
CA GLY A 69 9.36 16.23 -1.21
C GLY A 69 10.24 17.47 -1.31
N THR A 70 9.72 18.62 -0.85
CA THR A 70 10.47 19.89 -0.86
C THR A 70 11.67 19.83 0.08
N ARG A 71 11.49 19.27 1.27
CA ARG A 71 12.55 19.14 2.26
C ARG A 71 13.66 18.19 1.80
N ALA A 72 13.32 17.04 1.20
CA ALA A 72 14.31 16.11 0.65
C ALA A 72 15.12 16.72 -0.49
N THR A 73 14.45 17.44 -1.42
CA THR A 73 15.13 18.13 -2.52
C THR A 73 16.10 19.21 -2.01
N ALA A 74 15.71 19.99 -1.00
CA ALA A 74 16.56 21.00 -0.40
C ALA A 74 17.76 20.39 0.35
N ALA A 75 17.54 19.31 1.09
CA ALA A 75 18.58 18.58 1.81
C ALA A 75 19.60 17.95 0.83
N PHE A 76 19.14 17.35 -0.26
CA PHE A 76 19.98 16.81 -1.32
C PHE A 76 20.88 17.90 -1.93
N ALA A 77 20.30 19.04 -2.27
CA ALA A 77 21.09 20.17 -2.82
C ALA A 77 22.12 20.72 -1.83
N ALA A 78 21.91 20.53 -0.53
CA ALA A 78 22.83 20.94 0.54
C ALA A 78 23.87 19.85 0.91
N GLY A 79 23.73 18.62 0.43
CA GLY A 79 24.53 17.46 0.86
C GLY A 79 24.28 17.12 2.34
N ASP A 80 23.00 17.20 2.78
CA ASP A 80 22.59 17.01 4.18
C ASP A 80 21.27 16.16 4.26
N LEU A 81 21.17 15.15 3.41
CA LEU A 81 20.09 14.18 3.50
C LEU A 81 20.14 13.40 4.84
N PRO A 82 19.01 12.96 5.38
CA PRO A 82 19.01 11.97 6.46
C PRO A 82 19.51 10.62 5.93
N ASP A 83 19.80 9.67 6.79
CA ASP A 83 20.26 8.33 6.37
C ASP A 83 19.12 7.49 5.79
N VAL A 84 17.93 7.56 6.40
CA VAL A 84 16.74 6.81 5.97
C VAL A 84 15.52 7.73 5.92
N ILE A 85 14.72 7.56 4.88
CA ILE A 85 13.43 8.27 4.73
C ILE A 85 12.29 7.24 4.58
N TYR A 86 11.26 7.32 5.43
CA TYR A 86 10.00 6.62 5.22
C TYR A 86 9.11 7.45 4.30
N HIS A 87 8.83 6.94 3.10
CA HIS A 87 8.16 7.70 2.05
C HIS A 87 7.11 6.89 1.28
N THR A 88 6.30 7.56 0.47
CA THR A 88 5.26 6.97 -0.39
C THR A 88 5.80 6.62 -1.78
N LEU A 89 5.02 5.81 -2.52
CA LEU A 89 5.31 5.38 -3.89
C LEU A 89 5.68 6.54 -4.82
N GLN A 90 5.02 7.69 -4.69
CA GLN A 90 5.25 8.84 -5.57
C GLN A 90 6.68 9.37 -5.58
N TYR A 91 7.48 9.06 -4.55
CA TYR A 91 8.88 9.51 -4.45
C TYR A 91 9.88 8.43 -4.87
N ALA A 92 9.52 7.15 -4.84
CA ALA A 92 10.46 6.06 -5.04
C ALA A 92 11.26 6.20 -6.35
N LEU A 93 10.59 6.15 -7.49
CA LEU A 93 11.25 6.22 -8.79
C LEU A 93 11.84 7.61 -9.08
N PRO A 94 11.14 8.74 -8.88
CA PRO A 94 11.72 10.06 -9.12
C PRO A 94 12.96 10.38 -8.28
N TRP A 95 13.02 9.92 -7.02
CA TRP A 95 14.17 10.13 -6.19
C TRP A 95 15.35 9.20 -6.53
N ALA A 96 15.09 7.99 -7.02
CA ALA A 96 16.11 7.12 -7.58
C ALA A 96 16.73 7.75 -8.83
N GLU A 97 15.91 8.23 -9.77
CA GLU A 97 16.36 8.93 -10.98
C GLU A 97 17.15 10.21 -10.68
N ALA A 98 16.76 10.95 -9.65
CA ALA A 98 17.45 12.16 -9.22
C ALA A 98 18.74 11.90 -8.43
N GLY A 99 19.05 10.66 -8.06
CA GLY A 99 20.23 10.30 -7.25
C GLY A 99 20.09 10.68 -5.77
N ILE A 100 18.88 10.89 -5.27
CA ILE A 100 18.58 11.11 -3.84
C ILE A 100 18.69 9.80 -3.07
N LEU A 101 18.31 8.68 -3.70
CA LEU A 101 18.32 7.34 -3.10
C LEU A 101 19.52 6.53 -3.55
N ASP A 102 20.06 5.74 -2.63
CA ASP A 102 21.05 4.69 -2.87
C ASP A 102 20.33 3.40 -3.26
N THR A 103 20.19 3.17 -4.56
CA THR A 103 19.48 2.00 -5.12
C THR A 103 20.26 0.70 -4.97
N GLU A 104 21.62 0.76 -4.84
CA GLU A 104 22.45 -0.40 -4.59
C GLU A 104 22.24 -0.88 -3.15
N ALA A 105 22.29 0.01 -2.17
CA ALA A 105 22.03 -0.32 -0.77
C ALA A 105 20.59 -0.87 -0.56
N ALA A 106 19.59 -0.28 -1.22
CA ALA A 106 18.22 -0.77 -1.15
C ALA A 106 18.08 -2.19 -1.72
N SER A 107 18.74 -2.47 -2.85
CA SER A 107 18.76 -3.79 -3.50
C SER A 107 19.44 -4.84 -2.63
N ASP A 108 20.59 -4.50 -2.04
CA ASP A 108 21.32 -5.37 -1.12
C ASP A 108 20.49 -5.74 0.11
N VAL A 109 19.72 -4.80 0.65
CA VAL A 109 18.79 -5.07 1.76
C VAL A 109 17.69 -6.04 1.34
N VAL A 110 17.04 -5.83 0.19
CA VAL A 110 15.98 -6.72 -0.31
C VAL A 110 16.51 -8.13 -0.56
N GLU A 111 17.70 -8.25 -1.16
CA GLU A 111 18.36 -9.54 -1.40
C GLU A 111 18.73 -10.24 -0.09
N ALA A 112 19.31 -9.53 0.87
CA ALA A 112 19.67 -10.06 2.18
C ALA A 112 18.45 -10.55 2.98
N LEU A 113 17.31 -9.88 2.87
CA LEU A 113 16.05 -10.27 3.47
C LEU A 113 15.36 -11.42 2.72
N GLY A 114 15.75 -11.69 1.48
CA GLY A 114 15.17 -12.67 0.57
C GLY A 114 14.00 -12.08 -0.22
N ALA A 115 14.25 -11.66 -1.47
CA ALA A 115 13.25 -11.04 -2.34
C ALA A 115 11.97 -11.89 -2.50
N ASN A 116 12.08 -13.22 -2.47
CA ASN A 116 10.96 -14.15 -2.54
C ASN A 116 10.04 -14.14 -1.29
N THR A 117 10.41 -13.43 -0.22
CA THR A 117 9.57 -13.25 0.98
C THR A 117 8.66 -12.04 0.86
N PHE A 118 8.89 -11.17 -0.12
CA PHE A 118 8.10 -9.98 -0.40
C PHE A 118 6.95 -10.27 -1.37
N ALA A 119 5.90 -9.49 -1.28
CA ALA A 119 4.81 -9.47 -2.26
C ALA A 119 5.34 -9.01 -3.62
N ALA A 120 5.04 -9.76 -4.68
CA ALA A 120 5.58 -9.50 -6.02
C ALA A 120 5.19 -8.12 -6.58
N GLY A 121 3.95 -7.68 -6.34
CA GLY A 121 3.48 -6.35 -6.74
C GLY A 121 4.24 -5.24 -6.02
N ALA A 122 4.52 -5.39 -4.72
CA ALA A 122 5.29 -4.42 -3.96
C ALA A 122 6.73 -4.26 -4.47
N LEU A 123 7.39 -5.36 -4.84
CA LEU A 123 8.72 -5.31 -5.47
C LEU A 123 8.66 -4.69 -6.86
N THR A 124 7.63 -5.02 -7.66
CA THR A 124 7.45 -4.41 -9.00
C THR A 124 7.30 -2.90 -8.91
N MET A 125 6.60 -2.39 -7.89
CA MET A 125 6.43 -0.96 -7.66
C MET A 125 7.70 -0.26 -7.15
N ALA A 126 8.71 -0.99 -6.71
CA ALA A 126 10.02 -0.47 -6.33
C ALA A 126 11.09 -0.68 -7.41
N ALA A 127 10.79 -1.41 -8.49
CA ALA A 127 11.79 -1.85 -9.45
C ALA A 127 12.41 -0.69 -10.25
N VAL A 128 13.73 -0.72 -10.36
CA VAL A 128 14.55 0.11 -11.24
C VAL A 128 15.50 -0.78 -12.05
N ASP A 129 16.22 -0.21 -13.01
CA ASP A 129 17.19 -0.97 -13.78
C ASP A 129 18.24 -1.63 -12.86
N GLY A 130 18.18 -2.96 -12.79
CA GLY A 130 19.14 -3.78 -12.05
C GLY A 130 18.89 -3.93 -10.55
N GLY A 131 17.75 -3.43 -10.02
CA GLY A 131 17.46 -3.55 -8.59
C GLY A 131 16.19 -2.84 -8.13
N TYR A 132 16.26 -2.20 -6.97
CA TYR A 132 15.12 -1.54 -6.34
C TYR A 132 15.46 -0.11 -5.91
N ALA A 133 14.54 0.82 -6.14
CA ALA A 133 14.67 2.23 -5.75
C ALA A 133 14.71 2.39 -4.22
N SER A 134 13.97 1.58 -3.51
CA SER A 134 13.80 1.61 -2.04
C SER A 134 13.32 0.26 -1.55
N VAL A 135 13.40 0.02 -0.25
CA VAL A 135 12.91 -1.21 0.39
C VAL A 135 11.43 -1.08 0.70
N PRO A 136 10.53 -1.91 0.09
CA PRO A 136 9.11 -1.89 0.44
C PRO A 136 8.89 -2.28 1.91
N VAL A 137 8.06 -1.52 2.62
CA VAL A 137 7.84 -1.70 4.08
C VAL A 137 6.46 -2.23 4.39
N ASP A 138 5.45 -1.51 3.98
CA ASP A 138 4.04 -1.83 4.15
C ASP A 138 3.25 -1.33 2.95
N GLY A 139 2.05 -1.86 2.79
CA GLY A 139 1.18 -1.43 1.71
C GLY A 139 -0.28 -1.65 2.07
N TRP A 140 -1.14 -1.26 1.17
CA TRP A 140 -2.57 -1.53 1.24
C TRP A 140 -3.15 -1.61 -0.17
N THR A 141 -4.30 -2.26 -0.28
CA THR A 141 -5.04 -2.37 -1.54
C THR A 141 -6.44 -1.80 -1.37
N GLN A 142 -6.99 -1.22 -2.43
CA GLN A 142 -8.43 -1.03 -2.47
C GLN A 142 -9.12 -2.37 -2.39
N MET A 143 -10.26 -2.39 -1.72
CA MET A 143 -11.07 -3.59 -1.51
C MET A 143 -12.47 -3.37 -2.06
N LEU A 144 -12.98 -4.32 -2.81
CA LEU A 144 -14.41 -4.45 -3.04
C LEU A 144 -15.00 -5.15 -1.81
N VAL A 145 -15.79 -4.41 -1.05
CA VAL A 145 -16.42 -4.84 0.21
C VAL A 145 -17.87 -5.18 -0.08
N TYR A 146 -18.33 -6.35 0.32
CA TYR A 146 -19.67 -6.82 -0.02
C TYR A 146 -20.37 -7.54 1.13
N ARG A 147 -21.70 -7.55 1.12
CA ARG A 147 -22.54 -8.25 2.07
C ARG A 147 -22.56 -9.74 1.73
N LYS A 148 -21.60 -10.47 2.30
CA LYS A 148 -21.41 -11.91 2.07
C LYS A 148 -22.68 -12.73 2.39
N ASP A 149 -23.37 -12.38 3.47
CA ASP A 149 -24.63 -13.01 3.86
C ASP A 149 -25.72 -12.91 2.77
N LEU A 150 -25.83 -11.75 2.10
CA LEU A 150 -26.78 -11.55 1.01
C LEU A 150 -26.37 -12.34 -0.25
N PHE A 151 -25.06 -12.42 -0.53
CA PHE A 151 -24.55 -13.21 -1.62
C PHE A 151 -24.78 -14.70 -1.41
N ASP A 152 -24.49 -15.22 -0.21
CA ASP A 152 -24.73 -16.61 0.16
C ASP A 152 -26.22 -16.95 0.05
N ALA A 153 -27.12 -16.09 0.56
CA ALA A 153 -28.56 -16.27 0.49
C ALA A 153 -29.12 -16.26 -0.94
N ALA A 154 -28.50 -15.49 -1.85
CA ALA A 154 -28.89 -15.38 -3.25
C ALA A 154 -28.19 -16.40 -4.16
N GLY A 155 -27.25 -17.20 -3.65
CA GLY A 155 -26.44 -18.13 -4.42
C GLY A 155 -25.53 -17.44 -5.43
N LEU A 156 -24.94 -16.31 -5.03
CA LEU A 156 -24.04 -15.51 -5.85
C LEU A 156 -22.59 -15.86 -5.55
N GLU A 157 -21.74 -15.83 -6.59
CA GLU A 157 -20.30 -15.91 -6.45
C GLU A 157 -19.75 -14.57 -5.92
N ALA A 158 -18.56 -14.60 -5.28
CA ALA A 158 -17.88 -13.39 -4.84
C ALA A 158 -17.72 -12.38 -6.00
N PRO A 159 -17.85 -11.06 -5.75
CA PRO A 159 -17.85 -10.03 -6.79
C PRO A 159 -16.43 -9.69 -7.31
N ASN A 160 -15.68 -10.71 -7.70
CA ASN A 160 -14.29 -10.61 -8.17
C ASN A 160 -14.15 -10.29 -9.67
N SER A 161 -15.24 -10.01 -10.33
CA SER A 161 -15.26 -9.62 -11.75
C SER A 161 -16.43 -8.69 -12.05
N TYR A 162 -16.34 -7.96 -13.18
CA TYR A 162 -17.45 -7.14 -13.68
C TYR A 162 -18.73 -7.97 -13.80
N ALA A 163 -18.63 -9.18 -14.35
CA ALA A 163 -19.78 -10.05 -14.53
C ALA A 163 -20.46 -10.41 -13.20
N ASN A 164 -19.68 -10.77 -12.18
CA ASN A 164 -20.23 -11.14 -10.87
C ASN A 164 -20.84 -9.94 -10.13
N VAL A 165 -20.24 -8.75 -10.25
CA VAL A 165 -20.81 -7.50 -9.72
C VAL A 165 -22.15 -7.20 -10.39
N LEU A 166 -22.24 -7.30 -11.73
CA LEU A 166 -23.48 -7.03 -12.45
C LEU A 166 -24.57 -8.06 -12.13
N ALA A 167 -24.21 -9.34 -11.99
CA ALA A 167 -25.13 -10.38 -11.55
C ALA A 167 -25.66 -10.13 -10.12
N ALA A 168 -24.81 -9.64 -9.22
CA ALA A 168 -25.21 -9.26 -7.88
C ALA A 168 -26.15 -8.04 -7.87
N ILE A 169 -25.86 -7.03 -8.70
CA ILE A 169 -26.77 -5.88 -8.87
C ILE A 169 -28.13 -6.31 -9.35
N GLU A 170 -28.22 -7.17 -10.36
CA GLU A 170 -29.50 -7.69 -10.87
C GLU A 170 -30.35 -8.36 -9.79
N LYS A 171 -29.72 -9.05 -8.85
CA LYS A 171 -30.40 -9.80 -7.79
C LYS A 171 -30.72 -8.97 -6.55
N LEU A 172 -29.80 -8.07 -6.17
CA LEU A 172 -29.84 -7.43 -4.85
C LEU A 172 -30.30 -5.96 -4.90
N HIS A 173 -30.28 -5.31 -6.07
CA HIS A 173 -30.69 -3.90 -6.16
C HIS A 173 -32.21 -3.74 -6.03
N ASN A 174 -32.64 -3.17 -4.90
CA ASN A 174 -34.04 -2.93 -4.57
C ASN A 174 -34.18 -1.61 -3.79
N PRO A 175 -33.97 -0.44 -4.43
CA PRO A 175 -34.04 0.84 -3.74
C PRO A 175 -35.48 1.16 -3.30
N PRO A 176 -35.67 1.87 -2.18
CA PRO A 176 -34.61 2.47 -1.32
C PRO A 176 -34.08 1.52 -0.23
N GLU A 177 -34.55 0.28 -0.15
CA GLU A 177 -34.17 -0.68 0.89
C GLU A 177 -32.74 -1.16 0.73
N MET A 178 -32.32 -1.44 -0.53
CA MET A 178 -30.98 -1.93 -0.84
C MET A 178 -30.46 -1.35 -2.15
N PHE A 179 -29.36 -0.67 -2.10
CA PHE A 179 -28.58 -0.30 -3.29
C PHE A 179 -27.63 -1.44 -3.65
N GLY A 180 -27.65 -1.90 -4.89
CA GLY A 180 -26.78 -3.00 -5.34
C GLY A 180 -25.29 -2.62 -5.26
N PHE A 181 -24.99 -1.34 -5.48
CA PHE A 181 -23.66 -0.76 -5.37
C PHE A 181 -23.76 0.68 -4.89
N VAL A 182 -22.68 1.23 -4.29
CA VAL A 182 -22.50 2.68 -4.10
C VAL A 182 -21.19 3.11 -4.73
N ALA A 183 -21.28 3.60 -5.96
CA ALA A 183 -20.14 4.02 -6.79
C ALA A 183 -19.63 5.41 -6.37
N ALA A 184 -18.35 5.67 -6.62
CA ALA A 184 -17.78 7.00 -6.52
C ALA A 184 -18.18 7.83 -7.76
N THR A 185 -18.93 8.90 -7.56
CA THR A 185 -19.44 9.75 -8.66
C THR A 185 -19.16 11.24 -8.47
N LYS A 186 -18.50 11.64 -7.37
CA LYS A 186 -18.08 13.00 -7.11
C LYS A 186 -16.76 13.28 -7.79
N VAL A 187 -16.79 14.10 -8.84
CA VAL A 187 -15.69 14.33 -9.80
C VAL A 187 -14.43 14.91 -9.15
N ASP A 188 -14.59 15.87 -8.23
CA ASP A 188 -13.51 16.62 -7.58
C ASP A 188 -12.90 15.91 -6.36
N GLU A 189 -13.18 14.62 -6.19
CA GLU A 189 -12.64 13.81 -5.11
C GLU A 189 -11.60 12.80 -5.61
N ASN A 190 -10.47 12.73 -4.94
CA ASN A 190 -9.43 11.73 -5.20
C ASN A 190 -9.95 10.29 -5.12
N PHE A 191 -10.96 10.06 -4.31
CA PHE A 191 -11.59 8.76 -4.18
C PHE A 191 -12.16 8.26 -5.51
N MET A 192 -12.82 9.13 -6.31
CA MET A 192 -13.29 8.72 -7.64
C MET A 192 -12.13 8.37 -8.56
N SER A 193 -11.03 9.13 -8.53
CA SER A 193 -9.84 8.84 -9.33
C SER A 193 -9.22 7.48 -8.98
N GLN A 194 -9.11 7.15 -7.70
CA GLN A 194 -8.58 5.88 -7.23
C GLN A 194 -9.48 4.70 -7.63
N VAL A 195 -10.80 4.85 -7.50
CA VAL A 195 -11.77 3.81 -7.90
C VAL A 195 -11.74 3.60 -9.41
N LEU A 196 -11.67 4.68 -10.19
CA LEU A 196 -11.56 4.60 -11.65
C LEU A 196 -10.25 3.92 -12.06
N GLU A 197 -9.10 4.33 -11.51
CA GLU A 197 -7.82 3.67 -11.79
C GLU A 197 -7.91 2.16 -11.54
N HIS A 198 -8.49 1.73 -10.42
CA HIS A 198 -8.70 0.31 -10.12
C HIS A 198 -9.57 -0.39 -11.17
N VAL A 199 -10.72 0.21 -11.51
CA VAL A 199 -11.63 -0.38 -12.50
C VAL A 199 -10.98 -0.44 -13.88
N PHE A 200 -10.26 0.59 -14.33
CA PHE A 200 -9.52 0.57 -15.58
C PHE A 200 -8.43 -0.52 -15.61
N LEU A 201 -7.60 -0.61 -14.53
CA LEU A 201 -6.58 -1.67 -14.38
C LEU A 201 -7.20 -3.06 -14.39
N ALA A 202 -8.34 -3.25 -13.73
CA ALA A 202 -9.08 -4.50 -13.72
C ALA A 202 -9.45 -4.99 -15.12
N ASN A 203 -9.62 -4.08 -16.09
CA ASN A 203 -9.90 -4.40 -17.51
C ASN A 203 -8.66 -4.27 -18.41
N GLY A 204 -7.46 -4.09 -17.83
CA GLY A 204 -6.20 -3.96 -18.59
C GLY A 204 -6.12 -2.69 -19.42
N VAL A 205 -6.66 -1.57 -18.91
CA VAL A 205 -6.62 -0.25 -19.55
C VAL A 205 -5.71 0.68 -18.76
N SER A 206 -4.71 1.25 -19.44
CA SER A 206 -3.79 2.25 -18.90
C SER A 206 -3.64 3.41 -19.90
N PRO A 207 -3.61 4.67 -19.42
CA PRO A 207 -3.36 5.83 -20.28
C PRO A 207 -1.86 6.07 -20.55
N VAL A 208 -0.99 5.21 -20.02
CA VAL A 208 0.47 5.32 -20.19
C VAL A 208 1.08 3.97 -20.55
N ASN A 209 2.18 4.02 -21.30
CA ASN A 209 3.08 2.91 -21.56
C ASN A 209 4.53 3.39 -21.36
N LYS A 210 5.52 2.54 -21.62
CA LYS A 210 6.95 2.90 -21.46
C LYS A 210 7.41 4.11 -22.29
N ASP A 211 6.69 4.45 -23.35
CA ASP A 211 7.04 5.55 -24.26
C ASP A 211 6.30 6.87 -23.91
N GLY A 212 5.48 6.87 -22.84
CA GLY A 212 4.69 8.01 -22.38
C GLY A 212 3.18 7.79 -22.48
N PHE A 213 2.43 8.80 -22.95
CA PHE A 213 0.98 8.69 -23.14
C PHE A 213 0.65 7.56 -24.14
N ALA A 214 -0.29 6.71 -23.74
CA ALA A 214 -0.86 5.66 -24.59
C ALA A 214 -2.33 5.92 -24.84
N PRO A 215 -2.77 6.07 -26.10
CA PRO A 215 -4.19 6.20 -26.40
C PRO A 215 -4.98 5.00 -25.85
N LEU A 216 -6.08 5.30 -25.18
CA LEU A 216 -6.98 4.29 -24.62
C LEU A 216 -7.62 3.49 -25.76
N ASP A 217 -7.59 2.17 -25.67
CA ASP A 217 -8.29 1.27 -26.59
C ASP A 217 -9.80 1.47 -26.46
N GLU A 218 -10.49 1.73 -27.59
CA GLU A 218 -11.91 2.07 -27.59
C GLU A 218 -12.79 0.94 -27.07
N ALA A 219 -12.51 -0.32 -27.46
CA ALA A 219 -13.33 -1.45 -27.06
C ALA A 219 -13.20 -1.74 -25.56
N LYS A 220 -11.97 -1.84 -25.07
CA LYS A 220 -11.70 -2.08 -23.64
C LYS A 220 -12.20 -0.95 -22.76
N THR A 221 -12.03 0.30 -23.19
CA THR A 221 -12.49 1.47 -22.44
C THR A 221 -14.01 1.56 -22.42
N THR A 222 -14.69 1.18 -23.51
CA THR A 222 -16.15 1.08 -23.53
C THR A 222 -16.66 0.05 -22.50
N GLU A 223 -16.02 -1.10 -22.37
CA GLU A 223 -16.36 -2.08 -21.33
C GLU A 223 -16.27 -1.49 -19.91
N VAL A 224 -15.23 -0.68 -19.64
CA VAL A 224 -15.07 0.05 -18.39
C VAL A 224 -16.18 1.07 -18.17
N LEU A 225 -16.47 1.88 -19.18
CA LEU A 225 -17.51 2.91 -19.13
C LEU A 225 -18.89 2.30 -18.88
N ASP A 226 -19.24 1.23 -19.59
CA ASP A 226 -20.51 0.52 -19.42
C ASP A 226 -20.64 -0.09 -18.02
N PHE A 227 -19.59 -0.72 -17.53
CA PHE A 227 -19.55 -1.24 -16.15
C PHE A 227 -19.73 -0.12 -15.13
N TYR A 228 -18.96 0.98 -15.26
CA TYR A 228 -19.05 2.09 -14.32
C TYR A 228 -20.43 2.75 -14.33
N LYS A 229 -21.04 2.91 -15.51
CA LYS A 229 -22.42 3.40 -15.66
C LYS A 229 -23.42 2.47 -15.01
N ALA A 230 -23.23 1.15 -15.08
CA ALA A 230 -24.11 0.17 -14.45
C ALA A 230 -24.04 0.25 -12.91
N ILE A 231 -22.84 0.32 -12.33
CA ILE A 231 -22.69 0.48 -10.87
C ILE A 231 -23.19 1.84 -10.38
N ALA A 232 -23.02 2.90 -11.17
CA ALA A 232 -23.56 4.23 -10.85
C ALA A 232 -25.09 4.24 -10.87
N LYS A 233 -25.74 3.52 -11.80
CA LYS A 233 -27.21 3.35 -11.84
C LYS A 233 -27.75 2.54 -10.67
N ALA A 234 -26.96 1.62 -10.13
CA ALA A 234 -27.33 0.82 -8.95
C ALA A 234 -27.08 1.56 -7.63
N SER A 235 -26.61 2.80 -7.69
CA SER A 235 -26.29 3.68 -6.56
C SER A 235 -27.40 4.71 -6.31
N PRO A 236 -27.43 5.38 -5.14
CA PRO A 236 -28.25 6.58 -4.94
C PRO A 236 -27.93 7.66 -5.97
N GLN A 237 -28.92 8.52 -6.23
CA GLN A 237 -28.71 9.69 -7.08
C GLN A 237 -27.80 10.71 -6.42
N GLY A 238 -26.97 11.42 -7.21
CA GLY A 238 -26.15 12.53 -6.77
C GLY A 238 -24.65 12.33 -6.87
N GLU A 239 -23.93 13.17 -6.15
CA GLU A 239 -22.47 13.11 -6.05
C GLU A 239 -22.07 12.27 -4.83
N LEU A 240 -21.53 11.09 -5.06
CA LEU A 240 -21.19 10.13 -4.03
C LEU A 240 -19.67 10.01 -3.91
N TYR A 241 -19.20 9.98 -2.67
CA TYR A 241 -17.80 9.74 -2.36
C TYR A 241 -17.70 8.79 -1.16
N TRP A 242 -16.50 8.59 -0.62
CA TRP A 242 -16.22 7.59 0.39
C TRP A 242 -17.18 7.63 1.61
N LYS A 243 -17.61 8.83 2.04
CA LYS A 243 -18.45 8.96 3.24
C LYS A 243 -19.82 8.36 3.05
N GLN A 244 -20.54 8.72 1.97
CA GLN A 244 -21.87 8.16 1.68
C GLN A 244 -21.82 6.66 1.41
N SER A 245 -20.77 6.17 0.71
CA SER A 245 -20.58 4.73 0.47
C SER A 245 -20.51 3.97 1.78
N ARG A 246 -19.67 4.44 2.71
CA ARG A 246 -19.53 3.85 4.04
C ARG A 246 -20.82 3.92 4.85
N GLU A 247 -21.45 5.08 4.95
CA GLU A 247 -22.67 5.26 5.74
C GLU A 247 -23.79 4.35 5.27
N LEU A 248 -23.98 4.17 3.96
CA LEU A 248 -25.00 3.27 3.41
C LEU A 248 -24.67 1.81 3.66
N TYR A 249 -23.40 1.42 3.55
CA TYR A 249 -22.97 0.06 3.86
C TYR A 249 -23.16 -0.25 5.36
N PHE A 250 -22.79 0.67 6.24
CA PHE A 250 -22.94 0.53 7.69
C PHE A 250 -24.40 0.47 8.14
N ALA A 251 -25.29 1.12 7.41
CA ALA A 251 -26.74 1.04 7.63
C ALA A 251 -27.39 -0.22 7.02
N GLY A 252 -26.59 -1.12 6.43
CA GLY A 252 -27.11 -2.32 5.76
C GLY A 252 -27.89 -2.01 4.48
N LYS A 253 -27.75 -0.83 3.88
CA LYS A 253 -28.47 -0.35 2.69
C LYS A 253 -27.66 -0.41 1.39
N ALA A 254 -26.43 -0.92 1.43
CA ALA A 254 -25.59 -1.16 0.26
C ALA A 254 -25.12 -2.62 0.26
N ALA A 255 -25.25 -3.30 -0.88
CA ALA A 255 -24.77 -4.67 -1.05
C ALA A 255 -23.25 -4.69 -1.32
N MET A 256 -22.73 -3.71 -2.04
CA MET A 256 -21.32 -3.60 -2.43
C MET A 256 -20.85 -2.14 -2.42
N ILE A 257 -19.57 -1.96 -2.02
CA ILE A 257 -18.81 -0.70 -2.14
C ILE A 257 -17.37 -1.00 -2.50
N ILE A 258 -16.62 -0.04 -3.03
CA ILE A 258 -15.16 -0.07 -3.04
C ILE A 258 -14.66 0.83 -1.91
N TRP A 259 -13.68 0.36 -1.14
CA TRP A 259 -13.15 1.08 0.02
C TRP A 259 -11.68 0.80 0.28
N SER A 260 -11.10 1.52 1.22
CA SER A 260 -9.77 1.27 1.76
C SER A 260 -9.83 0.35 3.00
N PRO A 261 -8.70 -0.26 3.41
CA PRO A 261 -8.66 -1.15 4.57
C PRO A 261 -8.97 -0.48 5.91
N PHE A 262 -8.99 0.84 5.98
CA PHE A 262 -9.42 1.57 7.19
C PHE A 262 -10.87 1.31 7.59
N ILE A 263 -11.65 0.61 6.75
CA ILE A 263 -12.99 0.14 7.10
C ILE A 263 -12.98 -1.06 8.07
N LEU A 264 -11.87 -1.79 8.17
CA LEU A 264 -11.82 -3.06 8.90
C LEU A 264 -12.11 -2.93 10.40
N ASP A 265 -11.60 -1.89 11.05
CA ASP A 265 -11.88 -1.61 12.45
C ASP A 265 -13.26 -0.97 12.64
N GLU A 266 -13.70 -0.18 11.67
CA GLU A 266 -15.00 0.47 11.67
C GLU A 266 -16.15 -0.53 11.54
N LEU A 267 -16.06 -1.53 10.64
CA LEU A 267 -17.03 -2.62 10.48
C LEU A 267 -17.23 -3.44 11.75
N ALA A 268 -16.21 -3.52 12.59
CA ALA A 268 -16.22 -4.25 13.86
C ALA A 268 -16.63 -3.39 15.06
N GLY A 269 -17.09 -2.15 14.85
CA GLY A 269 -17.54 -1.25 15.92
C GLY A 269 -16.41 -0.79 16.85
N LEU A 270 -15.16 -0.73 16.37
CA LEU A 270 -14.00 -0.34 17.19
C LEU A 270 -13.71 1.16 17.15
N ARG A 271 -14.49 1.94 16.40
CA ARG A 271 -14.30 3.38 16.22
C ARG A 271 -15.60 4.15 16.43
N ASP A 272 -15.67 5.00 17.48
CA ASP A 272 -16.87 5.76 17.84
C ASP A 272 -17.24 6.84 16.81
N SER A 273 -16.25 7.35 16.07
CA SER A 273 -16.50 8.37 15.03
C SER A 273 -17.12 7.81 13.73
N ALA A 274 -17.16 6.48 13.58
CA ALA A 274 -17.71 5.80 12.41
C ALA A 274 -18.30 4.42 12.79
N PRO A 275 -19.35 4.39 13.63
CA PRO A 275 -19.91 3.12 14.10
C PRO A 275 -20.79 2.48 13.01
N PRO A 276 -20.86 1.14 12.94
CA PRO A 276 -21.91 0.46 12.18
C PRO A 276 -23.29 0.81 12.74
N THR A 277 -24.25 0.92 11.85
CA THR A 277 -25.64 1.27 12.19
C THR A 277 -26.63 0.22 11.67
N ILE A 278 -26.16 -0.98 11.39
CA ILE A 278 -26.97 -2.11 10.92
C ILE A 278 -27.94 -2.63 12.01
N ASN A 279 -27.59 -2.43 13.26
CA ASN A 279 -28.40 -2.72 14.45
C ASN A 279 -28.28 -1.57 15.47
N ASP A 280 -28.91 -1.74 16.65
CA ASP A 280 -28.94 -0.72 17.71
C ASP A 280 -27.66 -0.66 18.57
N ASP A 281 -26.69 -1.57 18.36
CA ASP A 281 -25.40 -1.60 19.08
C ASP A 281 -24.26 -1.09 18.20
N PRO A 282 -23.82 0.16 18.39
CA PRO A 282 -22.74 0.75 17.59
C PRO A 282 -21.37 0.10 17.84
N THR A 283 -21.25 -0.75 18.84
CA THR A 283 -20.00 -1.47 19.16
C THR A 283 -20.02 -2.93 18.68
N SER A 284 -21.08 -3.32 17.98
CA SER A 284 -21.26 -4.67 17.48
C SER A 284 -20.31 -4.99 16.32
N SER A 285 -19.72 -6.18 16.35
CA SER A 285 -18.95 -6.74 15.23
C SER A 285 -19.82 -7.50 14.21
N GLU A 286 -21.14 -7.39 14.31
CA GLU A 286 -22.05 -8.12 13.41
C GLU A 286 -21.78 -7.81 11.95
N LEU A 287 -21.64 -6.53 11.58
CA LEU A 287 -21.41 -6.15 10.19
C LEU A 287 -20.07 -6.71 9.66
N ALA A 288 -19.02 -6.77 10.49
CA ALA A 288 -17.76 -7.42 10.11
C ALA A 288 -17.97 -8.90 9.76
N SER A 289 -18.79 -9.62 10.54
CA SER A 289 -19.12 -11.04 10.30
C SER A 289 -19.96 -11.30 9.05
N LEU A 290 -20.73 -10.30 8.61
CA LEU A 290 -21.58 -10.33 7.42
C LEU A 290 -20.86 -9.86 6.15
N THR A 291 -19.61 -9.38 6.28
CA THR A 291 -18.84 -8.77 5.21
C THR A 291 -17.89 -9.77 4.56
N GLY A 292 -17.80 -9.71 3.23
CA GLY A 292 -16.75 -10.32 2.43
C GLY A 292 -15.90 -9.26 1.74
N ILE A 293 -14.68 -9.63 1.36
CA ILE A 293 -13.69 -8.74 0.72
C ILE A 293 -13.13 -9.42 -0.52
N VAL A 294 -12.91 -8.63 -1.56
CA VAL A 294 -12.18 -8.99 -2.78
C VAL A 294 -11.15 -7.91 -3.05
N THR A 295 -9.91 -8.29 -3.29
CA THR A 295 -8.81 -7.37 -3.63
C THR A 295 -8.45 -7.43 -5.10
N ASN A 296 -8.40 -8.62 -5.69
CA ASN A 296 -8.14 -8.82 -7.12
C ASN A 296 -9.46 -8.82 -7.90
N PHE A 297 -9.64 -7.85 -8.77
CA PHE A 297 -10.87 -7.61 -9.53
C PHE A 297 -10.59 -7.68 -11.03
N SER A 298 -11.47 -8.32 -11.83
CA SER A 298 -11.24 -8.56 -13.25
C SER A 298 -12.34 -8.00 -14.14
N GLY A 299 -11.92 -7.44 -15.27
CA GLY A 299 -12.80 -7.10 -16.38
C GLY A 299 -12.74 -8.13 -17.52
N PRO A 300 -13.67 -8.06 -18.50
CA PRO A 300 -13.73 -9.03 -19.60
C PRO A 300 -12.44 -9.06 -20.45
N SER A 301 -11.78 -7.92 -20.62
CA SER A 301 -10.54 -7.81 -21.42
C SER A 301 -9.26 -8.12 -20.61
N ASN A 302 -9.37 -8.35 -19.29
CA ASN A 302 -8.26 -8.78 -18.42
C ASN A 302 -8.76 -9.84 -17.41
N PRO A 303 -8.89 -11.11 -17.82
CA PRO A 303 -9.35 -12.18 -16.91
C PRO A 303 -8.45 -12.42 -15.70
N GLY A 304 -7.17 -12.01 -15.75
CA GLY A 304 -6.24 -12.08 -14.62
C GLY A 304 -6.55 -11.05 -13.54
N GLY A 305 -7.26 -9.99 -13.89
CA GLY A 305 -7.61 -8.91 -12.99
C GLY A 305 -6.44 -8.03 -12.59
N ALA A 306 -6.70 -7.16 -11.64
CA ALA A 306 -5.72 -6.33 -10.97
C ALA A 306 -6.22 -5.96 -9.56
N ALA A 307 -5.32 -5.74 -8.62
CA ALA A 307 -5.58 -4.98 -7.42
C ALA A 307 -4.99 -3.58 -7.58
N TRP A 308 -5.69 -2.57 -7.11
CA TRP A 308 -5.12 -1.24 -6.96
C TRP A 308 -4.45 -1.16 -5.60
N GLY A 309 -3.17 -0.81 -5.56
CA GLY A 309 -2.42 -0.78 -4.32
C GLY A 309 -1.49 0.43 -4.19
N ASP A 310 -1.14 0.71 -2.96
CA ASP A 310 -0.12 1.69 -2.61
C ASP A 310 0.88 1.05 -1.63
N VAL A 311 2.16 1.41 -1.76
CA VAL A 311 3.25 0.86 -0.96
C VAL A 311 4.06 2.01 -0.39
N ARG A 312 4.49 1.84 0.86
CA ARG A 312 5.43 2.73 1.51
C ARG A 312 6.80 2.06 1.61
N TYR A 313 7.82 2.88 1.70
CA TYR A 313 9.20 2.46 1.53
C TYR A 313 10.11 3.02 2.60
N PHE A 314 11.18 2.29 2.92
CA PHE A 314 12.39 2.87 3.47
C PHE A 314 13.36 3.18 2.33
N GLY A 315 13.61 4.46 2.07
CA GLY A 315 14.65 4.92 1.16
C GLY A 315 15.94 5.15 1.95
N ILE A 316 17.01 4.43 1.57
CA ILE A 316 18.37 4.74 2.01
C ILE A 316 18.87 5.85 1.12
N THR A 317 19.45 6.91 1.66
CA THR A 317 19.82 8.08 0.86
C THR A 317 21.27 8.05 0.40
N ALA A 318 21.58 8.88 -0.59
CA ALA A 318 22.94 8.99 -1.13
C ALA A 318 23.97 9.57 -0.13
N ASP A 319 23.52 10.28 0.91
CA ASP A 319 24.39 10.84 1.96
C ASP A 319 24.45 9.97 3.22
N ALA A 320 23.84 8.77 3.21
CA ALA A 320 23.70 7.91 4.38
C ALA A 320 25.06 7.35 4.87
N SER A 321 25.12 7.08 6.17
CA SER A 321 26.04 6.08 6.74
C SER A 321 25.55 4.70 6.30
N THR A 322 25.86 4.30 5.05
CA THR A 322 25.19 3.23 4.30
C THR A 322 25.10 1.92 5.09
N ASP A 323 26.21 1.45 5.68
CA ASP A 323 26.21 0.18 6.42
C ASP A 323 25.23 0.21 7.62
N ALA A 324 25.26 1.28 8.42
CA ALA A 324 24.39 1.46 9.58
C ALA A 324 22.92 1.65 9.16
N ALA A 325 22.67 2.40 8.06
CA ALA A 325 21.34 2.57 7.49
C ALA A 325 20.75 1.24 7.00
N MET A 326 21.54 0.41 6.31
CA MET A 326 21.16 -0.92 5.87
C MET A 326 20.86 -1.86 7.05
N GLU A 327 21.64 -1.79 8.13
CA GLU A 327 21.36 -2.57 9.37
C GLU A 327 20.05 -2.15 10.01
N PHE A 328 19.78 -0.85 10.10
CA PHE A 328 18.52 -0.33 10.65
C PHE A 328 17.32 -0.76 9.80
N VAL A 329 17.40 -0.65 8.47
CA VAL A 329 16.33 -1.06 7.57
C VAL A 329 16.12 -2.58 7.62
N LYS A 330 17.19 -3.39 7.63
CA LYS A 330 17.08 -4.85 7.79
C LYS A 330 16.42 -5.23 9.12
N TYR A 331 16.83 -4.62 10.23
CA TYR A 331 16.19 -4.84 11.53
C TYR A 331 14.70 -4.48 11.49
N SER A 332 14.36 -3.31 10.95
CA SER A 332 12.98 -2.83 10.86
C SER A 332 12.07 -3.71 9.97
N MET A 333 12.67 -4.50 9.07
CA MET A 333 12.00 -5.40 8.15
C MET A 333 12.06 -6.88 8.56
N ASP A 334 12.75 -7.22 9.65
CA ASP A 334 12.88 -8.60 10.15
C ASP A 334 12.51 -8.67 11.65
N GLU A 335 13.45 -8.53 12.57
CA GLU A 335 13.20 -8.65 14.02
C GLU A 335 12.22 -7.59 14.52
N GLY A 336 12.32 -6.36 14.01
CA GLY A 336 11.44 -5.23 14.32
C GLY A 336 10.17 -5.15 13.45
N TYR A 337 9.96 -6.07 12.50
CA TYR A 337 8.94 -5.86 11.48
C TYR A 337 7.51 -5.87 12.03
N THR A 338 7.20 -6.76 12.95
CA THR A 338 5.89 -6.75 13.63
C THR A 338 5.63 -5.43 14.36
N GLN A 339 6.68 -4.81 14.94
CA GLN A 339 6.57 -3.51 15.59
C GLN A 339 6.34 -2.39 14.55
N THR A 340 7.02 -2.43 13.41
CA THR A 340 6.79 -1.53 12.27
C THR A 340 5.33 -1.58 11.82
N LEU A 341 4.79 -2.77 11.60
CA LEU A 341 3.39 -2.98 11.19
C LEU A 341 2.39 -2.52 12.28
N SER A 342 2.76 -2.58 13.56
CA SER A 342 1.89 -2.20 14.67
C SER A 342 1.54 -0.71 14.72
N ILE A 343 2.21 0.13 13.93
CA ILE A 343 1.99 1.59 13.89
C ILE A 343 0.52 1.91 13.52
N ALA A 344 -0.01 1.26 12.48
CA ALA A 344 -1.41 1.36 12.07
C ALA A 344 -1.82 0.07 11.32
N PRO A 345 -2.06 -1.04 12.02
CA PRO A 345 -2.21 -2.34 11.37
C PRO A 345 -3.36 -2.42 10.36
N GLU A 346 -4.44 -1.67 10.60
CA GLU A 346 -5.59 -1.60 9.70
C GLU A 346 -5.28 -1.00 8.31
N GLY A 347 -4.20 -0.24 8.18
CA GLY A 347 -3.78 0.40 6.92
C GLY A 347 -2.36 0.05 6.50
N LYS A 348 -1.67 -0.84 7.21
CA LYS A 348 -0.28 -1.24 6.96
C LYS A 348 -0.20 -2.77 6.88
N PHE A 349 -0.43 -3.29 5.68
CA PHE A 349 -0.35 -4.73 5.43
C PHE A 349 1.11 -5.15 5.24
N PRO A 350 1.50 -6.36 5.67
CA PRO A 350 2.84 -6.85 5.48
C PRO A 350 3.13 -7.08 4.00
N VAL A 351 4.04 -6.29 3.43
CA VAL A 351 4.60 -6.55 2.10
C VAL A 351 5.58 -7.72 2.13
N ARG A 352 6.17 -8.01 3.30
CA ARG A 352 6.98 -9.18 3.57
C ARG A 352 6.16 -10.15 4.42
N ARG A 353 5.84 -11.34 3.89
CA ARG A 353 4.89 -12.26 4.52
C ARG A 353 5.49 -13.11 5.61
N GLY A 354 6.77 -13.41 5.48
CA GLY A 354 7.50 -14.26 6.42
C GLY A 354 9.00 -14.13 6.24
N ASN A 355 9.72 -15.06 6.80
CA ASN A 355 11.18 -15.13 6.74
C ASN A 355 11.63 -16.50 6.20
N GLY A 356 12.94 -16.76 6.20
CA GLY A 356 13.50 -18.01 5.68
C GLY A 356 13.07 -19.28 6.43
N SER A 357 12.51 -19.15 7.65
CA SER A 357 12.07 -20.29 8.49
C SER A 357 10.55 -20.49 8.51
N ASP A 358 9.75 -19.42 8.39
CA ASP A 358 8.29 -19.47 8.29
C ASP A 358 7.83 -18.43 7.25
N SER A 359 7.34 -18.91 6.10
CA SER A 359 6.89 -18.06 4.99
C SER A 359 5.64 -17.22 5.30
N THR A 360 5.00 -17.42 6.45
CA THR A 360 3.79 -16.70 6.88
C THR A 360 3.96 -16.00 8.23
N ALA A 361 5.18 -15.97 8.79
CA ALA A 361 5.43 -15.45 10.13
C ALA A 361 4.90 -14.03 10.34
N PHE A 362 5.14 -13.12 9.39
CA PHE A 362 4.74 -11.73 9.52
C PHE A 362 3.25 -11.51 9.22
N SER A 363 2.66 -12.27 8.30
CA SER A 363 1.21 -12.23 8.05
C SER A 363 0.42 -12.71 9.26
N LYS A 364 0.88 -13.78 9.93
CA LYS A 364 0.29 -14.27 11.18
C LYS A 364 0.45 -13.25 12.31
N ALA A 365 1.67 -12.71 12.49
CA ALA A 365 1.93 -11.71 13.51
C ALA A 365 1.09 -10.44 13.30
N TRP A 366 0.91 -10.01 12.06
CA TRP A 366 0.07 -8.87 11.72
C TRP A 366 -1.40 -9.11 12.08
N ALA A 367 -1.94 -10.30 11.81
CA ALA A 367 -3.30 -10.66 12.16
C ALA A 367 -3.58 -10.60 13.67
N GLU A 368 -2.56 -10.80 14.50
CA GLU A 368 -2.63 -10.71 15.96
C GLU A 368 -2.49 -9.27 16.49
N LEU A 369 -2.13 -8.29 15.63
CA LEU A 369 -1.98 -6.90 16.06
C LEU A 369 -3.35 -6.28 16.36
N PRO A 370 -3.46 -5.49 17.45
CA PRO A 370 -4.69 -4.82 17.81
C PRO A 370 -4.98 -3.65 16.87
N VAL A 371 -6.13 -3.69 16.19
CA VAL A 371 -6.68 -2.59 15.39
C VAL A 371 -7.75 -1.83 16.15
N GLY A 372 -8.16 -0.69 15.61
CA GLY A 372 -9.21 0.18 16.16
C GLY A 372 -8.67 1.43 16.86
N VAL A 373 -9.56 2.32 17.25
CA VAL A 373 -9.26 3.59 17.90
C VAL A 373 -9.73 3.59 19.35
N ASP A 374 -11.03 3.57 19.56
CA ASP A 374 -11.65 3.67 20.89
C ASP A 374 -11.68 2.30 21.61
N ARG A 375 -11.79 1.24 20.85
CA ARG A 375 -11.69 -0.16 21.30
C ARG A 375 -10.64 -0.88 20.46
N LYS A 376 -10.07 -1.94 21.00
CA LYS A 376 -9.01 -2.69 20.35
C LYS A 376 -9.35 -4.17 20.27
N ALA A 377 -9.11 -4.77 19.10
CA ALA A 377 -9.17 -6.22 18.91
C ALA A 377 -8.18 -6.65 17.82
N PRO A 378 -7.63 -7.87 17.86
CA PRO A 378 -6.84 -8.41 16.77
C PRO A 378 -7.66 -8.63 15.50
N LEU A 379 -7.09 -8.37 14.32
CA LEU A 379 -7.75 -8.65 13.03
C LEU A 379 -8.19 -10.11 12.91
N GLY A 380 -7.34 -11.05 13.32
CA GLY A 380 -7.64 -12.49 13.29
C GLY A 380 -8.76 -12.92 14.25
N ALA A 381 -9.14 -12.10 15.23
CA ALA A 381 -10.32 -12.33 16.05
C ALA A 381 -11.62 -11.78 15.43
N LEU A 382 -11.50 -10.87 14.46
CA LEU A 382 -12.63 -10.19 13.80
C LEU A 382 -12.99 -10.84 12.47
N TYR A 383 -11.98 -11.34 11.75
CA TYR A 383 -12.12 -11.85 10.39
C TYR A 383 -11.56 -13.27 10.27
N PRO A 384 -12.19 -14.14 9.44
CA PRO A 384 -11.68 -15.49 9.20
C PRO A 384 -10.34 -15.45 8.46
N GLN A 385 -9.52 -16.49 8.64
CA GLN A 385 -8.19 -16.59 8.05
C GLN A 385 -8.20 -16.43 6.52
N GLU A 386 -9.20 -16.96 5.84
CA GLU A 386 -9.36 -16.83 4.38
C GLU A 386 -9.45 -15.36 3.93
N MET A 387 -10.13 -14.50 4.72
CA MET A 387 -10.22 -13.07 4.43
C MET A 387 -8.90 -12.34 4.74
N ILE A 388 -8.21 -12.74 5.80
CA ILE A 388 -6.86 -12.23 6.10
C ILE A 388 -5.90 -12.56 4.94
N ASP A 389 -5.95 -13.78 4.44
CA ASP A 389 -5.12 -14.23 3.31
C ASP A 389 -5.46 -13.47 2.02
N GLU A 390 -6.76 -13.25 1.73
CA GLU A 390 -7.23 -12.43 0.60
C GLU A 390 -6.66 -11.00 0.67
N ILE A 391 -6.78 -10.34 1.83
CA ILE A 391 -6.29 -8.97 2.04
C ILE A 391 -4.79 -8.88 1.78
N VAL A 392 -4.01 -9.79 2.35
CA VAL A 392 -2.54 -9.78 2.19
C VAL A 392 -2.14 -10.14 0.76
N SER A 393 -2.84 -11.08 0.11
CA SER A 393 -2.52 -11.52 -1.26
C SER A 393 -2.75 -10.45 -2.31
N GLY A 394 -3.61 -9.47 -2.05
CA GLY A 394 -3.82 -8.33 -2.95
C GLY A 394 -2.54 -7.58 -3.31
N LEU A 395 -1.57 -7.52 -2.40
CA LEU A 395 -0.28 -6.88 -2.65
C LEU A 395 0.60 -7.61 -3.66
N ASP A 396 0.34 -8.91 -3.95
CA ASP A 396 1.09 -9.64 -4.99
C ASP A 396 0.75 -9.20 -6.41
N VAL A 397 -0.50 -8.79 -6.60
CA VAL A 397 -1.06 -8.38 -7.89
C VAL A 397 -1.38 -6.89 -7.94
N ALA A 398 -0.91 -6.14 -6.93
CA ALA A 398 -1.10 -4.71 -6.85
C ALA A 398 -0.40 -3.99 -8.01
N GLN A 399 -1.11 -3.08 -8.62
CA GLN A 399 -0.67 -2.28 -9.77
C GLN A 399 -1.08 -0.82 -9.60
N ARG A 400 -0.37 0.06 -10.29
CA ARG A 400 -0.68 1.48 -10.45
C ARG A 400 -0.30 1.91 -11.86
N TRP A 401 -1.04 2.83 -12.42
CA TRP A 401 -0.66 3.44 -13.70
C TRP A 401 0.73 4.07 -13.62
N GLY A 402 1.53 3.81 -14.64
CA GLY A 402 2.84 4.43 -14.82
C GLY A 402 3.96 3.87 -13.94
N VAL A 403 3.69 2.95 -13.03
CA VAL A 403 4.74 2.41 -12.16
C VAL A 403 5.61 1.42 -12.92
N SER A 404 5.03 0.35 -13.47
CA SER A 404 5.76 -0.64 -14.27
C SER A 404 6.30 -0.09 -15.58
N GLU A 405 5.72 1.01 -16.05
CA GLU A 405 6.10 1.68 -17.30
C GLU A 405 7.18 2.76 -17.11
N GLY A 406 7.57 3.09 -15.85
CA GLY A 406 8.48 4.20 -15.57
C GLY A 406 7.86 5.58 -15.85
N GLN A 407 6.54 5.69 -15.81
CA GLN A 407 5.77 6.90 -16.19
C GLN A 407 4.92 7.44 -15.03
N LEU A 408 5.34 7.20 -13.79
CA LEU A 408 4.56 7.60 -12.60
C LEU A 408 4.27 9.10 -12.56
N SER A 409 5.22 9.94 -12.98
CA SER A 409 5.03 11.40 -13.04
C SER A 409 3.90 11.79 -14.00
N LEU A 410 3.88 11.20 -15.20
CA LEU A 410 2.83 11.45 -16.19
C LEU A 410 1.48 10.90 -15.70
N ALA A 411 1.46 9.68 -15.18
CA ALA A 411 0.25 9.09 -14.61
C ALA A 411 -0.34 9.96 -13.47
N SER A 412 0.51 10.51 -12.61
CA SER A 412 0.09 11.43 -11.56
C SER A 412 -0.52 12.73 -12.11
N LYS A 413 0.06 13.31 -13.17
CA LYS A 413 -0.51 14.48 -13.85
C LYS A 413 -1.88 14.17 -14.46
N ILE A 414 -2.02 12.99 -15.10
CA ILE A 414 -3.28 12.50 -15.66
C ILE A 414 -4.34 12.39 -14.56
N ILE A 415 -4.05 11.73 -13.45
CA ILE A 415 -4.96 11.58 -12.31
C ILE A 415 -5.36 12.95 -11.76
N ASN A 416 -4.39 13.85 -11.53
CA ASN A 416 -4.64 15.18 -10.98
C ASN A 416 -5.42 16.11 -11.93
N SER A 417 -5.40 15.86 -13.23
CA SER A 417 -6.22 16.61 -14.21
C SER A 417 -7.72 16.38 -14.03
N GLN A 418 -8.10 15.26 -13.43
CA GLN A 418 -9.48 14.77 -13.30
C GLN A 418 -10.25 14.67 -14.62
N ALA A 419 -9.55 14.64 -15.75
CA ALA A 419 -10.16 14.55 -17.07
C ALA A 419 -11.01 13.27 -17.21
N ILE A 420 -10.46 12.14 -16.77
CA ILE A 420 -11.18 10.85 -16.79
C ILE A 420 -12.44 10.95 -15.93
N ASN A 421 -12.35 11.50 -14.72
CA ASN A 421 -13.50 11.63 -13.81
C ASN A 421 -14.64 12.42 -14.46
N ARG A 422 -14.32 13.58 -15.06
CA ARG A 422 -15.32 14.45 -15.73
C ARG A 422 -15.97 13.73 -16.92
N ILE A 423 -15.20 13.10 -17.77
CA ILE A 423 -15.71 12.44 -18.96
C ILE A 423 -16.53 11.20 -18.60
N VAL A 424 -16.09 10.41 -17.61
CA VAL A 424 -16.88 9.29 -17.07
C VAL A 424 -18.22 9.79 -16.51
N ARG A 425 -18.22 10.93 -15.82
CA ARG A 425 -19.45 11.54 -15.31
C ARG A 425 -20.39 11.93 -16.43
N GLN A 426 -19.90 12.59 -17.49
CA GLN A 426 -20.70 12.92 -18.68
C GLN A 426 -21.30 11.67 -19.35
N TYR A 427 -20.53 10.58 -19.40
CA TYR A 427 -21.02 9.31 -19.91
C TYR A 427 -22.12 8.69 -19.03
N ILE A 428 -21.96 8.72 -17.71
CA ILE A 428 -22.99 8.27 -16.75
C ILE A 428 -24.28 9.06 -16.95
N ASP A 429 -24.19 10.37 -17.09
CA ASP A 429 -25.35 11.27 -17.24
C ASP A 429 -25.98 11.20 -18.64
N GLY A 430 -25.32 10.51 -19.61
CA GLY A 430 -25.80 10.35 -20.96
C GLY A 430 -25.60 11.57 -21.86
N GLU A 431 -24.69 12.48 -21.47
CA GLU A 431 -24.31 13.65 -22.26
C GLU A 431 -23.47 13.30 -23.48
N VAL A 432 -22.69 12.21 -23.37
CA VAL A 432 -21.84 11.67 -24.44
C VAL A 432 -22.06 10.16 -24.59
N ASP A 433 -21.84 9.62 -25.78
CA ASP A 433 -21.73 8.18 -25.99
C ASP A 433 -20.31 7.65 -25.70
N ALA A 434 -20.12 6.33 -25.75
CA ALA A 434 -18.85 5.71 -25.39
C ALA A 434 -17.71 6.13 -26.33
N SER A 435 -17.94 6.16 -27.65
CA SER A 435 -16.92 6.56 -28.64
C SER A 435 -16.51 8.01 -28.47
N ALA A 436 -17.47 8.92 -28.24
CA ALA A 436 -17.20 10.33 -27.95
C ALA A 436 -16.44 10.49 -26.63
N ALA A 437 -16.78 9.72 -25.57
CA ALA A 437 -16.09 9.73 -24.30
C ALA A 437 -14.62 9.28 -24.44
N VAL A 438 -14.35 8.17 -25.12
CA VAL A 438 -12.99 7.67 -25.36
C VAL A 438 -12.18 8.66 -26.20
N SER A 439 -12.79 9.25 -27.24
CA SER A 439 -12.15 10.26 -28.07
C SER A 439 -11.77 11.50 -27.26
N ALA A 440 -12.67 11.97 -26.39
CA ALA A 440 -12.42 13.12 -25.52
C ALA A 440 -11.30 12.82 -24.50
N MET A 441 -11.32 11.64 -23.87
CA MET A 441 -10.23 11.21 -22.98
C MET A 441 -8.89 11.22 -23.71
N ASN A 442 -8.80 10.59 -24.89
CA ASN A 442 -7.56 10.53 -25.65
C ASN A 442 -7.05 11.92 -26.06
N ALA A 443 -7.95 12.83 -26.40
CA ALA A 443 -7.58 14.21 -26.75
C ALA A 443 -7.07 15.01 -25.54
N GLU A 444 -7.76 14.93 -24.40
CA GLU A 444 -7.37 15.66 -23.20
C GLU A 444 -6.10 15.07 -22.55
N LEU A 445 -5.99 13.75 -22.45
CA LEU A 445 -4.83 13.09 -21.82
C LEU A 445 -3.57 13.21 -22.67
N GLY A 446 -3.71 13.15 -24.01
CA GLY A 446 -2.61 13.33 -24.94
C GLY A 446 -2.04 14.76 -24.98
N ALA A 447 -2.73 15.73 -24.39
CA ALA A 447 -2.27 17.11 -24.23
C ALA A 447 -1.52 17.36 -22.90
N ILE A 448 -1.45 16.37 -22.01
CA ILE A 448 -0.73 16.46 -20.72
C ILE A 448 0.75 16.13 -20.98
N GLU A 449 1.64 17.08 -20.68
CA GLU A 449 3.09 16.95 -20.82
C GLU A 449 3.78 16.59 -19.49
#